data_449d21818863ab8bb581434480988865
#
_entry.id   449d21818863ab8bb581434480988865
#
_cell.length_a   1.000
_cell.length_b   1.000
_cell.length_c   1.000
_cell.angle_alpha   90.00
_cell.angle_beta   90.00
_cell.angle_gamma   90.00
#
_symmetry.space_group_name_H-M   'P 1'
#
loop_
_entity.id
_entity.type
_entity.pdbx_description
1 polymer ?
#
loop_
_entity_poly.entity_id
_entity_poly.type
_entity_poly.pdbx_seq_one_letter_code
_entity_poly.pdbx_strand_id
1 'polypeptide(L)'
;MNGVDSQTLEHVCNPNEKTRHAILIDPADQTPDTAAKRAVAAVAAGSKLILVGGSSDTDMKNVNETVIAIQEALELVAWASSQDSDLDEKNWKVPVVLFPQGAAALSPAADAITFMMLMNSKSSRFLIEEQVAGALYIKKAKIAPLPMGYIICSPGGKAGEVGMADLIQPEETERVSAYAVTAEYYGFKIIYLEAGSGAENPVSPDLIKAARESCNLTIVVGGGIRNGETAKIAAESGA
;
A
#
# COMPACT_ATOMS: atom_id res chain seq x y z
N MET A 1 4.62 -3.61 -26.00
CA MET A 1 4.50 -3.81 -24.53
C MET A 1 3.09 -4.30 -24.28
N ASN A 2 2.88 -5.62 -24.28
CA ASN A 2 1.57 -6.18 -24.04
C ASN A 2 1.40 -6.38 -22.54
N GLY A 3 0.53 -5.56 -21.94
CA GLY A 3 -0.37 -5.83 -20.85
C GLY A 3 0.16 -6.57 -19.62
N VAL A 4 0.99 -5.92 -18.81
CA VAL A 4 0.83 -6.05 -17.37
C VAL A 4 -0.47 -5.30 -17.08
N ASP A 5 -1.41 -5.94 -16.40
CA ASP A 5 -2.75 -5.42 -16.19
C ASP A 5 -2.68 -4.04 -15.53
N SER A 6 -3.05 -2.99 -16.25
CA SER A 6 -3.07 -1.61 -15.76
C SER A 6 -4.28 -1.34 -14.86
N GLN A 7 -5.24 -2.27 -14.79
CA GLN A 7 -6.52 -2.08 -14.10
C GLN A 7 -6.33 -1.76 -12.62
N THR A 8 -5.40 -2.45 -11.92
CA THR A 8 -5.14 -2.16 -10.51
C THR A 8 -4.52 -0.77 -10.32
N LEU A 9 -3.60 -0.36 -11.19
CA LEU A 9 -3.04 1.00 -11.13
C LEU A 9 -4.11 2.05 -11.41
N GLU A 10 -4.93 1.85 -12.43
CA GLU A 10 -6.06 2.73 -12.75
C GLU A 10 -7.06 2.78 -11.59
N HIS A 11 -7.37 1.63 -10.97
CA HIS A 11 -8.20 1.57 -9.78
C HIS A 11 -7.62 2.41 -8.65
N VAL A 12 -6.33 2.27 -8.34
CA VAL A 12 -5.69 3.01 -7.24
C VAL A 12 -5.55 4.51 -7.56
N CYS A 13 -5.29 4.87 -8.80
CA CYS A 13 -5.01 6.25 -9.21
C CYS A 13 -6.23 6.97 -9.82
N ASN A 14 -7.46 6.46 -9.70
CA ASN A 14 -8.63 7.05 -10.30
C ASN A 14 -8.97 8.43 -9.69
N PRO A 15 -8.80 9.54 -10.42
CA PRO A 15 -9.02 10.88 -9.89
C PRO A 15 -10.51 11.23 -9.69
N ASN A 16 -11.43 10.42 -10.24
CA ASN A 16 -12.87 10.62 -10.12
C ASN A 16 -13.46 9.97 -8.86
N GLU A 17 -12.66 9.19 -8.15
CA GLU A 17 -13.06 8.56 -6.90
C GLU A 17 -12.75 9.47 -5.71
N LYS A 18 -13.58 9.38 -4.67
CA LYS A 18 -13.26 9.97 -3.37
C LYS A 18 -12.14 9.18 -2.69
N THR A 19 -11.55 9.75 -1.66
CA THR A 19 -10.58 9.04 -0.81
C THR A 19 -11.13 7.68 -0.37
N ARG A 20 -10.31 6.64 -0.52
CA ARG A 20 -10.69 5.26 -0.26
C ARG A 20 -9.82 4.66 0.84
N HIS A 21 -10.39 3.75 1.57
CA HIS A 21 -9.70 3.00 2.59
C HIS A 21 -9.00 1.78 1.99
N ALA A 22 -7.73 1.60 2.36
CA ALA A 22 -6.97 0.36 2.17
C ALA A 22 -6.70 -0.28 3.52
N ILE A 23 -6.86 -1.61 3.63
CA ILE A 23 -6.43 -2.35 4.81
C ILE A 23 -5.06 -2.97 4.56
N LEU A 24 -4.14 -2.86 5.54
CA LEU A 24 -2.89 -3.60 5.56
C LEU A 24 -3.05 -4.85 6.44
N ILE A 25 -2.68 -6.00 5.89
CA ILE A 25 -2.67 -7.30 6.57
C ILE A 25 -1.23 -7.80 6.59
N ASP A 26 -0.66 -7.94 7.79
CA ASP A 26 0.69 -8.47 7.97
C ASP A 26 0.65 -9.99 8.14
N PRO A 27 1.27 -10.76 7.23
CA PRO A 27 1.34 -12.23 7.32
C PRO A 27 2.12 -12.75 8.54
N ALA A 28 3.00 -11.94 9.12
CA ALA A 28 3.76 -12.34 10.31
C ALA A 28 2.92 -12.28 11.60
N ASP A 29 1.87 -11.46 11.63
CA ASP A 29 1.07 -11.21 12.83
C ASP A 29 -0.16 -12.13 12.96
N GLN A 30 -0.44 -12.97 11.95
CA GLN A 30 -1.68 -13.77 11.92
C GLN A 30 -1.62 -14.97 10.99
N THR A 31 -2.51 -15.92 11.22
CA THR A 31 -2.68 -17.05 10.30
C THR A 31 -3.39 -16.63 9.01
N PRO A 32 -3.21 -17.37 7.89
CA PRO A 32 -3.91 -17.11 6.62
C PRO A 32 -5.45 -17.08 6.78
N ASP A 33 -6.02 -17.96 7.58
CA ASP A 33 -7.47 -17.99 7.85
C ASP A 33 -7.95 -16.72 8.60
N THR A 34 -7.17 -16.22 9.56
CA THR A 34 -7.48 -14.97 10.25
C THR A 34 -7.35 -13.78 9.29
N ALA A 35 -6.33 -13.77 8.43
CA ALA A 35 -6.13 -12.76 7.42
C ALA A 35 -7.30 -12.69 6.44
N ALA A 36 -7.78 -13.84 5.94
CA ALA A 36 -8.93 -13.95 5.06
C ALA A 36 -10.20 -13.37 5.71
N LYS A 37 -10.50 -13.74 6.96
CA LYS A 37 -11.64 -13.21 7.71
C LYS A 37 -11.57 -11.69 7.89
N ARG A 38 -10.39 -11.15 8.18
CA ARG A 38 -10.17 -9.70 8.32
C ARG A 38 -10.34 -8.98 6.99
N ALA A 39 -9.83 -9.55 5.90
CA ALA A 39 -10.00 -9.01 4.55
C ALA A 39 -11.48 -8.91 4.16
N VAL A 40 -12.24 -10.00 4.33
CA VAL A 40 -13.69 -10.03 4.06
C VAL A 40 -14.43 -9.00 4.90
N ALA A 41 -14.14 -8.90 6.20
CA ALA A 41 -14.77 -7.92 7.07
C ALA A 41 -14.44 -6.47 6.66
N ALA A 42 -13.20 -6.21 6.26
CA ALA A 42 -12.78 -4.89 5.80
C ALA A 42 -13.46 -4.49 4.48
N VAL A 43 -13.56 -5.42 3.53
CA VAL A 43 -14.25 -5.18 2.25
C VAL A 43 -15.75 -4.96 2.48
N ALA A 44 -16.38 -5.75 3.34
CA ALA A 44 -17.78 -5.55 3.75
C ALA A 44 -18.00 -4.17 4.39
N ALA A 45 -17.00 -3.65 5.11
CA ALA A 45 -17.03 -2.30 5.68
C ALA A 45 -16.67 -1.18 4.69
N GLY A 46 -16.34 -1.51 3.44
CA GLY A 46 -16.10 -0.54 2.37
C GLY A 46 -14.64 -0.34 1.96
N SER A 47 -13.69 -1.14 2.45
CA SER A 47 -12.31 -1.11 1.94
C SER A 47 -12.27 -1.42 0.45
N LYS A 48 -11.43 -0.70 -0.30
CA LYS A 48 -11.31 -0.82 -1.76
C LYS A 48 -9.94 -1.32 -2.20
N LEU A 49 -9.07 -1.64 -1.26
CA LEU A 49 -7.72 -2.16 -1.51
C LEU A 49 -7.28 -3.00 -0.30
N ILE A 50 -6.65 -4.13 -0.57
CA ILE A 50 -6.01 -4.95 0.46
C ILE A 50 -4.51 -4.95 0.18
N LEU A 51 -3.73 -4.48 1.15
CA LEU A 51 -2.27 -4.55 1.15
C LEU A 51 -1.85 -5.76 1.99
N VAL A 52 -0.97 -6.60 1.45
CA VAL A 52 -0.43 -7.77 2.15
C VAL A 52 1.08 -7.64 2.28
N GLY A 53 1.57 -7.54 3.50
CA GLY A 53 2.99 -7.40 3.80
C GLY A 53 3.26 -6.83 5.18
N GLY A 54 4.52 -6.72 5.52
CA GLY A 54 4.98 -6.20 6.81
C GLY A 54 6.44 -5.77 6.74
N SER A 55 6.92 -5.14 7.81
CA SER A 55 8.29 -4.60 7.87
C SER A 55 9.34 -5.65 8.22
N SER A 56 8.95 -6.84 8.70
CA SER A 56 9.86 -7.94 9.07
C SER A 56 9.11 -9.27 9.12
N ASP A 57 9.87 -10.35 9.25
CA ASP A 57 9.36 -11.71 9.52
C ASP A 57 8.39 -12.25 8.46
N THR A 58 8.41 -11.63 7.25
CA THR A 58 7.67 -12.07 6.08
C THR A 58 8.61 -12.76 5.08
N ASP A 59 8.15 -13.87 4.50
CA ASP A 59 8.83 -14.62 3.46
C ASP A 59 7.85 -15.01 2.34
N MET A 60 8.36 -15.64 1.27
CA MET A 60 7.50 -16.05 0.15
C MET A 60 6.41 -17.03 0.57
N LYS A 61 6.64 -17.85 1.61
CA LYS A 61 5.68 -18.86 2.04
C LYS A 61 4.50 -18.23 2.77
N ASN A 62 4.77 -17.48 3.87
CA ASN A 62 3.68 -16.91 4.66
C ASN A 62 2.92 -15.83 3.88
N VAL A 63 3.59 -15.07 3.02
CA VAL A 63 2.94 -14.09 2.14
C VAL A 63 2.05 -14.80 1.11
N ASN A 64 2.55 -15.85 0.43
CA ASN A 64 1.78 -16.57 -0.58
C ASN A 64 0.56 -17.29 0.02
N GLU A 65 0.71 -17.96 1.16
CA GLU A 65 -0.40 -18.62 1.86
C GLU A 65 -1.47 -17.59 2.27
N THR A 66 -1.06 -16.43 2.74
CA THR A 66 -1.98 -15.34 3.12
C THR A 66 -2.71 -14.75 1.92
N VAL A 67 -2.01 -14.47 0.82
CA VAL A 67 -2.62 -13.92 -0.41
C VAL A 67 -3.65 -14.91 -0.97
N ILE A 68 -3.31 -16.19 -1.08
CA ILE A 68 -4.22 -17.23 -1.57
C ILE A 68 -5.48 -17.29 -0.69
N ALA A 69 -5.33 -17.38 0.62
CA ALA A 69 -6.46 -17.45 1.54
C ALA A 69 -7.40 -16.23 1.43
N ILE A 70 -6.84 -15.04 1.24
CA ILE A 70 -7.64 -13.82 1.03
C ILE A 70 -8.38 -13.87 -0.31
N GLN A 71 -7.71 -14.25 -1.41
CA GLN A 71 -8.32 -14.35 -2.74
C GLN A 71 -9.47 -15.35 -2.75
N GLU A 72 -9.24 -16.57 -2.24
CA GLU A 72 -10.26 -17.62 -2.15
C GLU A 72 -11.49 -17.17 -1.33
N ALA A 73 -11.27 -16.49 -0.21
CA ALA A 73 -12.36 -15.98 0.61
C ALA A 73 -13.18 -14.90 -0.08
N LEU A 74 -12.53 -13.97 -0.78
CA LEU A 74 -13.21 -12.92 -1.55
C LEU A 74 -14.00 -13.49 -2.73
N GLU A 75 -13.42 -14.46 -3.45
CA GLU A 75 -14.08 -15.15 -4.56
C GLU A 75 -15.33 -15.90 -4.07
N LEU A 76 -15.23 -16.59 -2.93
CA LEU A 76 -16.36 -17.32 -2.33
C LEU A 76 -17.51 -16.37 -1.97
N VAL A 77 -17.19 -15.21 -1.36
CA VAL A 77 -18.24 -14.24 -1.00
C VAL A 77 -18.80 -13.55 -2.23
N ALA A 78 -17.99 -13.24 -3.24
CA ALA A 78 -18.44 -12.70 -4.52
C ALA A 78 -19.42 -13.67 -5.21
N TRP A 79 -19.07 -14.97 -5.25
CA TRP A 79 -19.94 -16.00 -5.80
C TRP A 79 -21.26 -16.12 -5.00
N ALA A 80 -21.20 -16.15 -3.67
CA ALA A 80 -22.40 -16.19 -2.85
C ALA A 80 -23.30 -14.96 -3.08
N SER A 81 -22.72 -13.78 -3.19
CA SER A 81 -23.44 -12.53 -3.46
C SER A 81 -24.07 -12.50 -4.85
N SER A 82 -23.47 -13.18 -5.85
CA SER A 82 -24.04 -13.27 -7.20
C SER A 82 -25.33 -14.13 -7.28
N GLN A 83 -25.58 -14.94 -6.25
CA GLN A 83 -26.82 -15.72 -6.13
C GLN A 83 -27.99 -14.94 -5.51
N ASP A 84 -27.71 -13.74 -4.97
CA ASP A 84 -28.69 -12.84 -4.37
C ASP A 84 -28.83 -11.59 -5.26
N SER A 85 -30.05 -11.35 -5.78
CA SER A 85 -30.32 -10.22 -6.68
C SER A 85 -30.14 -8.84 -6.03
N ASP A 86 -30.14 -8.78 -4.71
CA ASP A 86 -30.03 -7.54 -3.93
C ASP A 86 -28.57 -7.18 -3.60
N LEU A 87 -27.61 -8.08 -3.89
CA LEU A 87 -26.19 -7.89 -3.62
C LEU A 87 -25.38 -7.73 -4.91
N ASP A 88 -24.52 -6.71 -4.97
CA ASP A 88 -23.63 -6.49 -6.09
C ASP A 88 -22.30 -7.22 -5.89
N GLU A 89 -22.06 -8.28 -6.68
CA GLU A 89 -20.82 -9.06 -6.66
C GLU A 89 -19.57 -8.21 -6.89
N LYS A 90 -19.70 -7.07 -7.61
CA LYS A 90 -18.58 -6.17 -7.91
C LYS A 90 -17.97 -5.55 -6.67
N ASN A 91 -18.74 -5.43 -5.59
CA ASN A 91 -18.25 -4.89 -4.32
C ASN A 91 -17.15 -5.76 -3.69
N TRP A 92 -17.06 -7.04 -4.07
CA TRP A 92 -16.09 -8.01 -3.57
C TRP A 92 -14.85 -8.16 -4.46
N LYS A 93 -14.86 -7.57 -5.67
CA LYS A 93 -13.72 -7.56 -6.59
C LYS A 93 -12.74 -6.45 -6.20
N VAL A 94 -12.02 -6.68 -5.10
CA VAL A 94 -11.08 -5.74 -4.50
C VAL A 94 -9.66 -6.25 -4.72
N PRO A 95 -8.73 -5.44 -5.28
CA PRO A 95 -7.36 -5.88 -5.55
C PRO A 95 -6.60 -6.26 -4.27
N VAL A 96 -5.85 -7.37 -4.35
CA VAL A 96 -4.91 -7.81 -3.32
C VAL A 96 -3.50 -7.49 -3.79
N VAL A 97 -2.86 -6.54 -3.13
CA VAL A 97 -1.60 -5.91 -3.53
C VAL A 97 -0.50 -6.22 -2.53
N LEU A 98 0.64 -6.69 -3.00
CA LEU A 98 1.80 -6.89 -2.14
C LEU A 98 2.35 -5.55 -1.64
N PHE A 99 2.65 -5.51 -0.34
CA PHE A 99 3.36 -4.43 0.34
C PHE A 99 4.61 -5.00 1.03
N PRO A 100 5.61 -5.46 0.24
CA PRO A 100 6.69 -6.30 0.75
C PRO A 100 7.79 -5.49 1.43
N GLN A 101 8.45 -6.10 2.41
CA GLN A 101 9.70 -5.57 2.95
C GLN A 101 10.88 -5.66 1.96
N GLY A 102 10.78 -6.51 0.93
CA GLY A 102 11.81 -6.73 -0.07
C GLY A 102 11.49 -7.92 -0.98
N ALA A 103 12.43 -8.27 -1.85
CA ALA A 103 12.30 -9.32 -2.86
C ALA A 103 12.10 -10.74 -2.31
N ALA A 104 12.35 -10.95 -1.04
CA ALA A 104 12.16 -12.25 -0.37
C ALA A 104 10.70 -12.52 0.05
N ALA A 105 9.79 -11.53 -0.10
CA ALA A 105 8.41 -11.58 0.40
C ALA A 105 7.40 -11.35 -0.74
N LEU A 106 7.47 -12.17 -1.78
CA LEU A 106 6.63 -12.05 -2.98
C LEU A 106 5.66 -13.24 -3.12
N SER A 107 4.52 -13.01 -3.79
CA SER A 107 3.55 -14.05 -4.15
C SER A 107 3.08 -13.87 -5.59
N PRO A 108 3.05 -14.94 -6.40
CA PRO A 108 2.53 -14.87 -7.76
C PRO A 108 0.99 -14.80 -7.82
N ALA A 109 0.31 -15.03 -6.68
CA ALA A 109 -1.14 -14.98 -6.59
C ALA A 109 -1.69 -13.56 -6.39
N ALA A 110 -0.84 -12.56 -6.14
CA ALA A 110 -1.28 -11.19 -5.97
C ALA A 110 -1.60 -10.50 -7.31
N ASP A 111 -2.56 -9.58 -7.30
CA ASP A 111 -2.94 -8.78 -8.47
C ASP A 111 -1.86 -7.76 -8.84
N ALA A 112 -1.25 -7.15 -7.83
CA ALA A 112 -0.23 -6.12 -8.01
C ALA A 112 0.79 -6.10 -6.85
N ILE A 113 1.78 -5.23 -7.01
CA ILE A 113 2.80 -4.97 -6.00
C ILE A 113 3.07 -3.47 -5.90
N THR A 114 3.16 -2.93 -4.70
CA THR A 114 3.75 -1.60 -4.48
C THR A 114 5.24 -1.66 -4.87
N PHE A 115 5.53 -1.30 -6.14
CA PHE A 115 6.90 -1.25 -6.62
C PHE A 115 7.52 0.07 -6.15
N MET A 116 7.88 0.08 -4.87
CA MET A 116 8.22 1.30 -4.13
C MET A 116 9.72 1.51 -4.00
N MET A 117 10.13 2.79 -4.09
CA MET A 117 11.45 3.29 -3.70
C MET A 117 11.31 3.99 -2.35
N LEU A 118 12.01 3.55 -1.31
CA LEU A 118 12.09 4.30 -0.05
C LEU A 118 13.02 5.51 -0.23
N MET A 119 12.44 6.62 -0.68
CA MET A 119 13.18 7.78 -1.21
C MET A 119 14.04 8.48 -0.15
N ASN A 120 13.66 8.42 1.12
CA ASN A 120 14.45 8.96 2.23
C ASN A 120 15.25 7.92 3.01
N SER A 121 15.53 6.76 2.41
CA SER A 121 16.46 5.79 2.98
C SER A 121 17.91 6.22 2.85
N LYS A 122 18.71 5.93 3.86
CA LYS A 122 20.19 6.04 3.84
C LYS A 122 20.87 4.79 3.26
N SER A 123 20.08 3.77 2.87
CA SER A 123 20.58 2.50 2.35
C SER A 123 20.21 2.33 0.88
N SER A 124 21.17 2.02 0.02
CA SER A 124 20.95 1.66 -1.37
C SER A 124 20.02 0.46 -1.52
N ARG A 125 19.99 -0.44 -0.52
CA ARG A 125 19.11 -1.59 -0.48
C ARG A 125 17.66 -1.20 -0.75
N PHE A 126 17.13 -0.23 -0.02
CA PHE A 126 15.72 0.18 -0.12
C PHE A 126 15.47 1.24 -1.19
N LEU A 127 16.55 1.87 -1.71
CA LEU A 127 16.46 2.77 -2.86
C LEU A 127 16.28 2.02 -4.16
N ILE A 128 17.06 0.92 -4.39
CA ILE A 128 17.08 0.25 -5.70
C ILE A 128 17.37 -1.25 -5.66
N GLU A 129 18.13 -1.78 -4.69
CA GLU A 129 18.65 -3.14 -4.76
C GLU A 129 17.53 -4.18 -4.60
N GLU A 130 16.56 -4.00 -3.70
CA GLU A 130 15.41 -4.89 -3.53
C GLU A 130 14.52 -4.90 -4.79
N GLN A 131 14.34 -3.75 -5.45
CA GLN A 131 13.59 -3.63 -6.70
C GLN A 131 14.28 -4.39 -7.83
N VAL A 132 15.60 -4.27 -7.95
CA VAL A 132 16.41 -5.00 -8.92
C VAL A 132 16.34 -6.51 -8.65
N ALA A 133 16.45 -6.94 -7.39
CA ALA A 133 16.38 -8.34 -7.00
C ALA A 133 15.02 -8.98 -7.34
N GLY A 134 13.92 -8.26 -7.15
CA GLY A 134 12.56 -8.75 -7.39
C GLY A 134 12.07 -8.63 -8.83
N ALA A 135 12.61 -7.71 -9.64
CA ALA A 135 12.02 -7.28 -10.92
C ALA A 135 11.76 -8.41 -11.91
N LEU A 136 12.71 -9.34 -12.10
CA LEU A 136 12.54 -10.44 -13.05
C LEU A 136 11.49 -11.46 -12.58
N TYR A 137 11.38 -11.69 -11.28
CA TYR A 137 10.34 -12.55 -10.72
C TYR A 137 8.95 -11.91 -10.93
N ILE A 138 8.79 -10.64 -10.57
CA ILE A 138 7.54 -9.87 -10.74
C ILE A 138 7.10 -9.91 -12.21
N LYS A 139 8.02 -9.66 -13.15
CA LYS A 139 7.74 -9.71 -14.59
C LYS A 139 7.30 -11.12 -15.03
N LYS A 140 7.99 -12.18 -14.57
CA LYS A 140 7.67 -13.57 -14.94
C LYS A 140 6.32 -14.01 -14.34
N ALA A 141 6.04 -13.61 -13.12
CA ALA A 141 4.78 -13.90 -12.43
C ALA A 141 3.60 -13.04 -12.94
N LYS A 142 3.85 -12.05 -13.79
CA LYS A 142 2.87 -11.09 -14.32
C LYS A 142 2.15 -10.25 -13.26
N ILE A 143 2.80 -10.03 -12.12
CA ILE A 143 2.28 -9.16 -11.06
C ILE A 143 2.35 -7.71 -11.55
N ALA A 144 1.26 -6.95 -11.43
CA ALA A 144 1.20 -5.56 -11.88
C ALA A 144 2.02 -4.64 -10.97
N PRO A 145 3.08 -3.96 -11.45
CA PRO A 145 3.81 -3.01 -10.61
C PRO A 145 3.03 -1.71 -10.45
N LEU A 146 2.93 -1.21 -9.21
CA LEU A 146 2.44 0.12 -8.87
C LEU A 146 3.64 1.01 -8.55
N PRO A 147 4.15 1.81 -9.50
CA PRO A 147 5.32 2.65 -9.29
C PRO A 147 5.06 3.70 -8.21
N MET A 148 5.86 3.67 -7.12
CA MET A 148 5.55 4.40 -5.92
C MET A 148 6.81 5.01 -5.28
N GLY A 149 6.76 6.31 -4.96
CA GLY A 149 7.67 6.91 -4.01
C GLY A 149 7.17 6.63 -2.59
N TYR A 150 8.02 6.08 -1.74
CA TYR A 150 7.71 5.76 -0.35
C TYR A 150 8.57 6.62 0.56
N ILE A 151 7.94 7.32 1.51
CA ILE A 151 8.59 8.29 2.38
C ILE A 151 8.14 8.04 3.80
N ILE A 152 9.09 7.85 4.70
CA ILE A 152 8.79 7.64 6.12
C ILE A 152 8.93 8.97 6.86
N CYS A 153 7.82 9.36 7.50
CA CYS A 153 7.73 10.53 8.37
C CYS A 153 7.88 10.11 9.84
N SER A 154 8.19 11.06 10.72
CA SER A 154 8.23 10.84 12.15
C SER A 154 6.84 10.39 12.67
N PRO A 155 6.80 9.42 13.61
CA PRO A 155 7.90 8.80 14.34
C PRO A 155 8.60 7.64 13.60
N GLY A 156 8.10 7.15 12.47
CA GLY A 156 8.72 6.15 11.60
C GLY A 156 8.53 4.70 12.05
N GLY A 157 8.48 4.42 13.33
CA GLY A 157 8.32 3.07 13.86
C GLY A 157 9.31 2.06 13.29
N LYS A 158 8.92 0.78 13.28
CA LYS A 158 9.74 -0.31 12.75
C LYS A 158 10.11 -0.12 11.27
N ALA A 159 9.22 0.47 10.47
CA ALA A 159 9.49 0.74 9.06
C ALA A 159 10.64 1.73 8.89
N GLY A 160 10.70 2.76 9.72
CA GLY A 160 11.80 3.74 9.74
C GLY A 160 13.14 3.12 10.14
N GLU A 161 13.13 2.27 11.16
CA GLU A 161 14.33 1.57 11.64
C GLU A 161 14.87 0.60 10.58
N VAL A 162 14.03 -0.34 10.10
CA VAL A 162 14.41 -1.33 9.09
C VAL A 162 14.83 -0.66 7.80
N GLY A 163 14.07 0.36 7.37
CA GLY A 163 14.34 1.12 6.15
C GLY A 163 15.54 2.06 6.24
N MET A 164 16.14 2.24 7.42
CA MET A 164 17.20 3.22 7.67
C MET A 164 16.81 4.62 7.18
N ALA A 165 15.56 5.01 7.44
CA ALA A 165 15.01 6.24 6.91
C ALA A 165 15.54 7.48 7.64
N ASP A 166 15.81 8.52 6.87
CA ASP A 166 16.00 9.88 7.39
C ASP A 166 14.63 10.54 7.54
N LEU A 167 14.03 10.36 8.71
CA LEU A 167 12.63 10.68 8.97
C LEU A 167 12.32 12.16 8.69
N ILE A 168 11.19 12.41 8.03
CA ILE A 168 10.66 13.76 7.82
C ILE A 168 9.90 14.18 9.08
N GLN A 169 10.31 15.31 9.68
CA GLN A 169 9.66 15.84 10.88
C GLN A 169 8.36 16.58 10.51
N PRO A 170 7.39 16.70 11.44
CA PRO A 170 6.09 17.33 11.16
C PRO A 170 6.16 18.75 10.59
N GLU A 171 7.21 19.50 10.91
CA GLU A 171 7.44 20.88 10.46
C GLU A 171 8.21 20.98 9.11
N GLU A 172 8.77 19.87 8.60
CA GLU A 172 9.59 19.86 7.39
C GLU A 172 8.74 19.82 6.09
N THR A 173 7.79 20.72 5.95
CA THR A 173 6.87 20.79 4.81
C THR A 173 7.57 21.00 3.47
N GLU A 174 8.61 21.82 3.41
CA GLU A 174 9.43 22.02 2.21
C GLU A 174 10.15 20.74 1.78
N ARG A 175 10.59 19.95 2.75
CA ARG A 175 11.32 18.71 2.49
C ARG A 175 10.38 17.63 1.91
N VAL A 176 9.17 17.47 2.46
CA VAL A 176 8.19 16.53 1.88
C VAL A 176 7.75 16.99 0.49
N SER A 177 7.58 18.30 0.28
CA SER A 177 7.28 18.87 -1.05
C SER A 177 8.37 18.53 -2.07
N ALA A 178 9.64 18.69 -1.70
CA ALA A 178 10.76 18.36 -2.58
C ALA A 178 10.78 16.87 -2.96
N TYR A 179 10.49 15.97 -2.02
CA TYR A 179 10.33 14.54 -2.31
C TYR A 179 9.14 14.25 -3.22
N ALA A 180 8.00 14.93 -3.01
CA ALA A 180 6.80 14.75 -3.83
C ALA A 180 7.05 15.15 -5.29
N VAL A 181 7.69 16.31 -5.54
CA VAL A 181 8.11 16.76 -6.87
C VAL A 181 9.14 15.80 -7.48
N THR A 182 10.09 15.32 -6.69
CA THR A 182 11.10 14.36 -7.17
C THR A 182 10.45 13.05 -7.61
N ALA A 183 9.48 12.54 -6.83
CA ALA A 183 8.72 11.35 -7.19
C ALA A 183 7.94 11.53 -8.52
N GLU A 184 7.33 12.70 -8.72
CA GLU A 184 6.65 13.05 -9.97
C GLU A 184 7.63 13.10 -11.16
N TYR A 185 8.81 13.70 -10.98
CA TYR A 185 9.84 13.76 -12.02
C TYR A 185 10.45 12.40 -12.37
N TYR A 186 10.50 11.45 -11.43
CA TYR A 186 10.84 10.06 -11.72
C TYR A 186 9.73 9.31 -12.47
N GLY A 187 8.54 9.90 -12.61
CA GLY A 187 7.41 9.30 -13.30
C GLY A 187 6.61 8.32 -12.44
N PHE A 188 6.78 8.34 -11.13
CA PHE A 188 5.93 7.59 -10.23
C PHE A 188 4.47 8.02 -10.38
N LYS A 189 3.55 7.16 -9.97
CA LYS A 189 2.10 7.42 -10.03
C LYS A 189 1.50 7.66 -8.66
N ILE A 190 2.21 7.19 -7.65
CA ILE A 190 1.78 7.19 -6.26
C ILE A 190 2.93 7.71 -5.40
N ILE A 191 2.59 8.49 -4.37
CA ILE A 191 3.47 8.78 -3.25
C ILE A 191 2.81 8.28 -1.97
N TYR A 192 3.55 7.55 -1.16
CA TYR A 192 3.07 7.02 0.12
C TYR A 192 3.82 7.72 1.26
N LEU A 193 3.08 8.38 2.13
CA LEU A 193 3.59 8.99 3.36
C LEU A 193 3.27 8.06 4.54
N GLU A 194 4.29 7.58 5.23
CA GLU A 194 4.20 6.56 6.27
C GLU A 194 4.66 7.09 7.62
N ALA A 195 3.83 6.98 8.66
CA ALA A 195 4.23 7.30 10.03
C ALA A 195 4.83 6.10 10.79
N GLY A 196 4.74 4.91 10.23
CA GLY A 196 5.17 3.65 10.86
C GLY A 196 4.01 2.82 11.42
N SER A 197 4.12 1.50 11.25
CA SER A 197 3.13 0.58 11.81
C SER A 197 3.04 0.74 13.32
N GLY A 198 1.82 0.88 13.84
CA GLY A 198 1.56 1.08 15.25
C GLY A 198 1.94 2.46 15.81
N ALA A 199 2.33 3.41 14.96
CA ALA A 199 2.65 4.78 15.39
C ALA A 199 1.56 5.37 16.28
N GLU A 200 1.96 6.13 17.28
CA GLU A 200 1.03 6.81 18.18
C GLU A 200 0.26 7.92 17.44
N ASN A 201 0.96 8.66 16.60
CA ASN A 201 0.42 9.73 15.79
C ASN A 201 0.52 9.39 14.30
N PRO A 202 -0.49 9.70 13.48
CA PRO A 202 -0.42 9.60 12.03
C PRO A 202 0.52 10.67 11.45
N VAL A 203 0.75 10.59 10.14
CA VAL A 203 1.44 11.65 9.39
C VAL A 203 0.77 12.99 9.63
N SER A 204 1.56 14.04 9.88
CA SER A 204 1.05 15.40 10.09
C SER A 204 0.16 15.85 8.92
N PRO A 205 -1.02 16.43 9.19
CA PRO A 205 -1.87 17.01 8.15
C PRO A 205 -1.14 18.05 7.27
N ASP A 206 -0.20 18.81 7.85
CA ASP A 206 0.54 19.83 7.12
C ASP A 206 1.53 19.21 6.12
N LEU A 207 2.13 18.05 6.45
CA LEU A 207 2.93 17.30 5.49
C LEU A 207 2.08 16.74 4.33
N ILE A 208 0.88 16.25 4.62
CA ILE A 208 -0.03 15.73 3.58
C ILE A 208 -0.46 16.86 2.64
N LYS A 209 -0.84 18.03 3.19
CA LYS A 209 -1.19 19.22 2.41
C LYS A 209 -0.02 19.69 1.53
N ALA A 210 1.17 19.80 2.11
CA ALA A 210 2.37 20.22 1.39
C ALA A 210 2.70 19.29 0.22
N ALA A 211 2.58 17.96 0.42
CA ALA A 211 2.73 16.99 -0.66
C ALA A 211 1.65 17.16 -1.74
N ARG A 212 0.36 17.35 -1.33
CA ARG A 212 -0.76 17.55 -2.26
C ARG A 212 -0.62 18.80 -3.11
N GLU A 213 -0.18 19.90 -2.51
CA GLU A 213 0.02 21.17 -3.21
C GLU A 213 1.21 21.16 -4.18
N SER A 214 2.16 20.24 -3.97
CA SER A 214 3.43 20.18 -4.71
C SER A 214 3.42 19.22 -5.90
N CYS A 215 2.51 18.23 -5.95
CA CYS A 215 2.47 17.23 -7.02
C CYS A 215 1.04 16.78 -7.37
N ASN A 216 0.91 16.15 -8.54
CA ASN A 216 -0.35 15.56 -9.03
C ASN A 216 -0.43 14.04 -8.81
N LEU A 217 0.45 13.48 -8.00
CA LEU A 217 0.45 12.05 -7.71
C LEU A 217 -0.74 11.65 -6.82
N THR A 218 -1.14 10.38 -6.88
CA THR A 218 -2.03 9.82 -5.87
C THR A 218 -1.28 9.74 -4.55
N ILE A 219 -1.84 10.36 -3.50
CA ILE A 219 -1.23 10.33 -2.16
C ILE A 219 -1.87 9.23 -1.34
N VAL A 220 -1.04 8.33 -0.84
CA VAL A 220 -1.43 7.31 0.14
C VAL A 220 -0.83 7.69 1.49
N VAL A 221 -1.60 7.54 2.56
CA VAL A 221 -1.14 7.84 3.92
C VAL A 221 -1.37 6.63 4.80
N GLY A 222 -0.34 6.22 5.54
CA GLY A 222 -0.41 5.10 6.48
C GLY A 222 0.33 5.33 7.78
N GLY A 223 0.12 4.39 8.71
CA GLY A 223 0.65 4.46 10.06
C GLY A 223 -0.16 5.37 10.99
N GLY A 224 -0.44 4.88 12.20
CA GLY A 224 -1.11 5.65 13.24
C GLY A 224 -2.59 5.97 13.04
N ILE A 225 -3.21 5.60 11.92
CA ILE A 225 -4.64 5.83 11.67
C ILE A 225 -5.46 4.74 12.38
N ARG A 226 -6.14 5.10 13.47
CA ARG A 226 -6.81 4.14 14.36
C ARG A 226 -8.33 4.29 14.42
N ASN A 227 -8.86 5.35 13.85
CA ASN A 227 -10.31 5.66 13.89
C ASN A 227 -10.72 6.50 12.69
N GLY A 228 -12.04 6.66 12.50
CA GLY A 228 -12.59 7.41 11.38
C GLY A 228 -12.28 8.90 11.40
N GLU A 229 -12.04 9.50 12.56
CA GLU A 229 -11.69 10.92 12.69
C GLU A 229 -10.30 11.19 12.10
N THR A 230 -9.29 10.40 12.52
CA THR A 230 -7.92 10.52 11.98
C THR A 230 -7.87 10.20 10.49
N ALA A 231 -8.66 9.22 10.01
CA ALA A 231 -8.79 8.92 8.60
C ALA A 231 -9.41 10.09 7.81
N LYS A 232 -10.45 10.71 8.36
CA LYS A 232 -11.10 11.89 7.78
C LYS A 232 -10.13 13.07 7.66
N ILE A 233 -9.36 13.35 8.70
CA ILE A 233 -8.34 14.42 8.69
C ILE A 233 -7.31 14.18 7.57
N ALA A 234 -6.82 12.95 7.42
CA ALA A 234 -5.88 12.61 6.35
C ALA A 234 -6.51 12.83 4.96
N ALA A 235 -7.74 12.38 4.76
CA ALA A 235 -8.48 12.56 3.52
C ALA A 235 -8.71 14.04 3.18
N GLU A 236 -9.15 14.85 4.15
CA GLU A 236 -9.37 16.29 3.98
C GLU A 236 -8.06 17.07 3.76
N SER A 237 -6.93 16.48 4.14
CA SER A 237 -5.59 17.05 3.91
C SER A 237 -5.01 16.69 2.53
N GLY A 238 -5.67 15.78 1.76
CA GLY A 238 -5.29 15.47 0.38
C GLY A 238 -4.85 14.04 0.10
N ALA A 239 -5.05 13.11 1.08
CA ALA A 239 -4.78 11.69 0.88
C ALA A 239 -5.84 11.02 -0.01
#